data_6808721b0a32bf1ffd6bff81944edec4
#
_entry.id   6808721b0a32bf1ffd6bff81944edec4
#
_cell.length_a   1.000
_cell.length_b   1.000
_cell.length_c   1.000
_cell.angle_alpha   90.00
_cell.angle_beta   90.00
_cell.angle_gamma   90.00
#
_symmetry.space_group_name_H-M   'P 1'
#
loop_
_entity.id
_entity.type
_entity.pdbx_description
1 polymer ?
#
loop_
_entity_poly.entity_id
_entity_poly.type
_entity_poly.pdbx_seq_one_letter_code
_entity_poly.pdbx_strand_id
1 'polypeptide(L)'
;MKSFLVLVYLALIRLGASEELNQNGLNILEQQNCGIFNENDLSLNNNEANLGSRPWMALLNTRGYACLGTLITDRFLLTAAQCAKFGEIKSVRLGEHDQSKDPDCRSYDSYEKCLPSVEDIDVERVFMHEDYKILFGYNDIALVQLSRKVEFTDHIRPICLPLNAALQQQVESLQSMLLTGWGYDEEFSSEYDLLREVSVPLADRQNCSQYLRGIKIEQSQFCSYMNGILCKGTSGGPLSKPVDYLGKQRFVQFGIVSFGSTSCSTSSLEVNTNVGSFMPWITRVLGQPL
;
A
#
# COMPACT_ATOMS: atom_id res chain seq x y z
N MET A 1 31.45 36.52 -21.40
CA MET A 1 30.72 35.39 -22.04
C MET A 1 31.06 34.00 -21.48
N LYS A 2 32.27 33.69 -21.04
CA LYS A 2 32.61 32.34 -20.48
C LYS A 2 31.98 32.04 -19.13
N SER A 3 31.72 33.02 -18.27
CA SER A 3 31.10 32.81 -16.95
C SER A 3 29.60 32.48 -17.01
N PHE A 4 28.88 32.92 -18.01
CA PHE A 4 27.44 32.66 -18.17
C PHE A 4 27.16 31.21 -18.61
N LEU A 5 28.06 30.66 -19.45
CA LEU A 5 27.96 29.26 -19.93
C LEU A 5 28.19 28.23 -18.79
N VAL A 6 29.07 28.52 -17.84
CA VAL A 6 29.35 27.63 -16.70
C VAL A 6 28.18 27.60 -15.72
N LEU A 7 27.51 28.72 -15.51
CA LEU A 7 26.31 28.76 -14.62
C LEU A 7 25.12 28.04 -15.23
N VAL A 8 24.93 28.11 -16.55
CA VAL A 8 23.86 27.39 -17.25
C VAL A 8 24.14 25.87 -17.24
N TYR A 9 25.40 25.44 -17.35
CA TYR A 9 25.78 24.03 -17.30
C TYR A 9 25.61 23.43 -15.88
N LEU A 10 25.92 24.19 -14.83
CA LEU A 10 25.69 23.78 -13.44
C LEU A 10 24.20 23.74 -13.08
N ALA A 11 23.36 24.59 -13.67
CA ALA A 11 21.92 24.57 -13.51
C ALA A 11 21.26 23.36 -14.22
N LEU A 12 21.79 22.95 -15.39
CA LEU A 12 21.30 21.80 -16.14
C LEU A 12 21.69 20.45 -15.50
N ILE A 13 22.79 20.39 -14.76
CA ILE A 13 23.21 19.18 -14.03
C ILE A 13 22.32 18.94 -12.80
N ARG A 14 21.65 19.96 -12.25
CA ARG A 14 20.70 19.78 -11.14
C ARG A 14 19.31 19.27 -11.55
N LEU A 15 18.96 19.26 -12.84
CA LEU A 15 17.66 18.83 -13.35
C LEU A 15 17.54 17.32 -13.59
N GLY A 16 18.57 16.54 -13.29
CA GLY A 16 18.60 15.09 -13.52
C GLY A 16 19.14 14.23 -12.37
N ALA A 17 19.36 14.80 -11.18
CA ALA A 17 19.71 13.99 -10.03
C ALA A 17 18.44 13.25 -9.56
N SER A 18 18.36 11.93 -9.80
CA SER A 18 17.40 11.09 -9.08
C SER A 18 17.60 11.32 -7.58
N GLU A 19 16.54 11.60 -6.87
CA GLU A 19 16.61 11.73 -5.42
C GLU A 19 17.17 10.41 -4.86
N GLU A 20 18.31 10.49 -4.15
CA GLU A 20 18.96 9.30 -3.61
C GLU A 20 18.21 8.78 -2.37
N LEU A 21 18.31 7.46 -2.13
CA LEU A 21 17.75 6.84 -0.94
C LEU A 21 18.49 7.35 0.31
N ASN A 22 17.72 7.79 1.32
CA ASN A 22 18.31 8.12 2.61
C ASN A 22 18.78 6.85 3.31
N GLN A 23 20.07 6.76 3.63
CA GLN A 23 20.68 5.55 4.16
C GLN A 23 20.12 5.14 5.53
N ASN A 24 19.81 6.10 6.41
CA ASN A 24 19.20 5.77 7.70
C ASN A 24 17.83 5.16 7.56
N GLY A 25 16.98 5.75 6.71
CA GLY A 25 15.64 5.21 6.43
C GLY A 25 15.71 3.85 5.72
N LEU A 26 16.68 3.66 4.82
CA LEU A 26 16.91 2.37 4.16
C LEU A 26 17.29 1.30 5.19
N ASN A 27 18.24 1.60 6.09
CA ASN A 27 18.67 0.68 7.14
C ASN A 27 17.49 0.28 8.07
N ILE A 28 16.58 1.22 8.37
CA ILE A 28 15.38 0.92 9.15
C ILE A 28 14.51 -0.12 8.43
N LEU A 29 14.29 0.02 7.13
CA LEU A 29 13.50 -0.94 6.34
C LEU A 29 14.21 -2.29 6.17
N GLU A 30 15.52 -2.30 5.95
CA GLU A 30 16.31 -3.54 5.78
C GLU A 30 16.32 -4.41 7.05
N GLN A 31 16.23 -3.79 8.22
CA GLN A 31 16.20 -4.49 9.50
C GLN A 31 14.84 -5.17 9.78
N GLN A 32 13.79 -4.84 9.01
CA GLN A 32 12.49 -5.47 9.20
C GLN A 32 12.49 -6.89 8.64
N ASN A 33 12.01 -7.84 9.45
CA ASN A 33 11.72 -9.20 8.96
C ASN A 33 10.34 -9.20 8.30
N CYS A 34 10.23 -8.52 7.17
CA CYS A 34 8.99 -8.18 6.50
C CYS A 34 8.47 -9.26 5.55
N GLY A 35 7.21 -9.15 5.15
CA GLY A 35 6.56 -9.89 4.06
C GLY A 35 6.57 -11.41 4.21
N ILE A 36 6.63 -11.92 5.44
CA ILE A 36 6.63 -13.37 5.72
C ILE A 36 5.24 -13.93 5.41
N PHE A 37 5.22 -15.05 4.71
CA PHE A 37 3.99 -15.79 4.39
C PHE A 37 4.28 -17.28 4.25
N ASN A 38 3.23 -18.11 4.30
CA ASN A 38 3.30 -19.52 3.93
C ASN A 38 2.78 -19.71 2.50
N GLU A 39 3.34 -20.63 1.74
CA GLU A 39 2.90 -20.91 0.36
C GLU A 39 1.42 -21.33 0.30
N ASN A 40 0.93 -22.02 1.33
CA ASN A 40 -0.48 -22.38 1.46
C ASN A 40 -1.41 -21.14 1.58
N ASP A 41 -0.88 -19.99 1.99
CA ASP A 41 -1.62 -18.73 2.08
C ASP A 41 -1.86 -18.05 0.72
N LEU A 42 -1.29 -18.59 -0.35
CA LEU A 42 -1.53 -18.16 -1.74
C LEU A 42 -2.75 -18.82 -2.37
N SER A 43 -3.29 -19.87 -1.75
CA SER A 43 -4.50 -20.55 -2.20
C SER A 43 -5.73 -19.87 -1.59
N LEU A 44 -6.41 -19.06 -2.39
CA LEU A 44 -7.61 -18.33 -1.95
C LEU A 44 -8.85 -19.20 -2.16
N ASN A 45 -9.59 -19.42 -1.08
CA ASN A 45 -10.94 -19.98 -1.16
C ASN A 45 -11.95 -18.83 -1.20
N ASN A 46 -12.68 -18.69 -2.31
CA ASN A 46 -13.70 -17.65 -2.49
C ASN A 46 -13.19 -16.20 -2.31
N ASN A 47 -11.93 -15.94 -2.67
CA ASN A 47 -11.28 -14.65 -2.47
C ASN A 47 -11.13 -14.21 -0.99
N GLU A 48 -11.28 -15.10 -0.05
CA GLU A 48 -11.00 -14.85 1.37
C GLU A 48 -9.51 -15.06 1.65
N ALA A 49 -8.88 -14.11 2.32
CA ALA A 49 -7.53 -14.30 2.84
C ALA A 49 -7.56 -15.36 3.94
N ASN A 50 -6.53 -16.19 4.04
CA ASN A 50 -6.43 -17.14 5.15
C ASN A 50 -6.24 -16.40 6.48
N LEU A 51 -6.78 -16.96 7.57
CA LEU A 51 -6.73 -16.34 8.89
C LEU A 51 -5.29 -15.97 9.30
N GLY A 52 -5.03 -14.68 9.50
CA GLY A 52 -3.73 -14.13 9.87
C GLY A 52 -2.66 -14.15 8.77
N SER A 53 -3.02 -14.43 7.51
CA SER A 53 -2.07 -14.55 6.40
C SER A 53 -1.54 -13.21 5.86
N ARG A 54 -2.17 -12.10 6.22
CA ARG A 54 -1.81 -10.73 5.79
C ARG A 54 -1.60 -9.83 7.01
N PRO A 55 -0.57 -10.14 7.85
CA PRO A 55 -0.38 -9.52 9.16
C PRO A 55 0.03 -8.04 9.12
N TRP A 56 0.25 -7.50 7.94
CA TRP A 56 0.57 -6.08 7.71
C TRP A 56 -0.65 -5.20 7.48
N MET A 57 -1.84 -5.79 7.32
CA MET A 57 -3.04 -5.03 7.01
C MET A 57 -3.48 -4.17 8.19
N ALA A 58 -3.91 -2.95 7.89
CA ALA A 58 -4.34 -1.99 8.87
C ALA A 58 -5.63 -1.27 8.43
N LEU A 59 -6.57 -1.14 9.35
CA LEU A 59 -7.72 -0.25 9.21
C LEU A 59 -7.37 1.12 9.80
N LEU A 60 -7.60 2.18 9.03
CA LEU A 60 -7.39 3.55 9.49
C LEU A 60 -8.70 4.13 9.98
N ASN A 61 -8.76 4.51 11.26
CA ASN A 61 -9.91 5.17 11.84
C ASN A 61 -9.94 6.64 11.41
N THR A 62 -10.64 6.91 10.33
CA THR A 62 -10.81 8.24 9.74
C THR A 62 -12.24 8.75 9.96
N ARG A 63 -12.44 10.08 9.85
CA ARG A 63 -13.79 10.64 9.87
C ARG A 63 -14.43 10.56 8.48
N GLY A 64 -15.37 9.63 8.30
CA GLY A 64 -16.33 9.69 7.20
C GLY A 64 -16.14 8.75 6.01
N TYR A 65 -15.03 8.03 5.90
CA TYR A 65 -14.83 6.99 4.89
C TYR A 65 -13.78 5.97 5.32
N ALA A 66 -13.90 4.74 4.78
CA ALA A 66 -12.96 3.67 5.07
C ALA A 66 -11.64 3.92 4.35
N CYS A 67 -10.55 3.80 5.07
CA CYS A 67 -9.20 3.80 4.51
C CYS A 67 -8.37 2.66 5.10
N LEU A 68 -7.49 2.16 4.27
CA LEU A 68 -6.57 1.09 4.62
C LEU A 68 -5.12 1.60 4.63
N GLY A 69 -4.27 0.83 5.26
CA GLY A 69 -2.84 1.02 5.22
C GLY A 69 -2.10 -0.28 5.46
N THR A 70 -0.79 -0.22 5.44
CA THR A 70 0.06 -1.38 5.71
C THR A 70 1.17 -1.02 6.67
N LEU A 71 1.39 -1.88 7.64
CA LEU A 71 2.55 -1.76 8.54
C LEU A 71 3.83 -2.03 7.74
N ILE A 72 4.80 -1.10 7.81
CA ILE A 72 6.09 -1.20 7.12
C ILE A 72 7.28 -1.25 8.08
N THR A 73 7.10 -0.76 9.31
CA THR A 73 8.07 -0.87 10.42
C THR A 73 7.30 -1.08 11.72
N ASP A 74 8.02 -1.21 12.85
CA ASP A 74 7.41 -1.27 14.17
C ASP A 74 6.68 0.04 14.59
N ARG A 75 6.74 1.10 13.77
CA ARG A 75 6.19 2.41 14.11
C ARG A 75 5.57 3.18 12.95
N PHE A 76 5.67 2.68 11.72
CA PHE A 76 5.16 3.38 10.55
C PHE A 76 4.28 2.51 9.67
N LEU A 77 3.20 3.13 9.20
CA LEU A 77 2.34 2.57 8.16
C LEU A 77 2.45 3.38 6.87
N LEU A 78 2.20 2.70 5.76
CA LEU A 78 2.09 3.28 4.43
C LEU A 78 0.61 3.31 4.01
N THR A 79 0.15 4.44 3.48
CA THR A 79 -1.22 4.64 2.97
C THR A 79 -1.26 5.70 1.87
N ALA A 80 -2.44 6.03 1.36
CA ALA A 80 -2.66 7.13 0.43
C ALA A 80 -2.78 8.48 1.15
N ALA A 81 -2.27 9.56 0.55
CA ALA A 81 -2.38 10.91 1.09
C ALA A 81 -3.84 11.39 1.19
N GLN A 82 -4.70 10.94 0.28
CA GLN A 82 -6.13 11.25 0.33
C GLN A 82 -6.76 10.82 1.66
N CYS A 83 -6.32 9.70 2.24
CA CYS A 83 -6.82 9.19 3.52
C CYS A 83 -6.57 10.15 4.67
N ALA A 84 -5.49 10.90 4.62
CA ALA A 84 -5.16 11.94 5.61
C ALA A 84 -5.74 13.30 5.24
N LYS A 85 -5.92 13.58 3.94
CA LYS A 85 -6.37 14.89 3.46
C LYS A 85 -7.84 15.16 3.73
N PHE A 86 -8.69 14.14 3.58
CA PHE A 86 -10.15 14.29 3.74
C PHE A 86 -10.65 13.90 5.13
N GLY A 87 -9.79 13.37 6.00
CA GLY A 87 -10.12 13.02 7.37
C GLY A 87 -8.90 12.97 8.26
N GLU A 88 -9.09 13.30 9.53
CA GLU A 88 -8.07 13.07 10.55
C GLU A 88 -7.97 11.56 10.81
N ILE A 89 -6.78 10.98 10.62
CA ILE A 89 -6.50 9.59 11.04
C ILE A 89 -6.22 9.64 12.55
N LYS A 90 -7.14 9.14 13.37
CA LYS A 90 -7.03 9.19 14.83
C LYS A 90 -6.28 8.02 15.40
N SER A 91 -6.61 6.83 14.93
CA SER A 91 -6.03 5.57 15.36
C SER A 91 -5.93 4.60 14.20
N VAL A 92 -5.16 3.56 14.40
CA VAL A 92 -4.94 2.46 13.47
C VAL A 92 -5.27 1.17 14.19
N ARG A 93 -6.03 0.28 13.54
CA ARG A 93 -6.29 -1.07 14.01
C ARG A 93 -5.41 -2.06 13.26
N LEU A 94 -4.67 -2.86 14.01
CA LEU A 94 -3.79 -3.93 13.52
C LEU A 94 -4.28 -5.29 14.00
N GLY A 95 -3.92 -6.35 13.27
CA GLY A 95 -4.27 -7.73 13.62
C GLY A 95 -5.70 -8.12 13.30
N GLU A 96 -6.44 -7.28 12.56
CA GLU A 96 -7.82 -7.49 12.15
C GLU A 96 -7.92 -8.51 11.00
N HIS A 97 -8.95 -9.35 11.03
CA HIS A 97 -9.28 -10.24 9.94
C HIS A 97 -10.80 -10.26 9.64
N ASP A 98 -11.65 -10.32 10.65
CA ASP A 98 -13.12 -10.31 10.54
C ASP A 98 -13.68 -9.20 11.45
N GLN A 99 -13.99 -8.04 10.91
CA GLN A 99 -14.44 -6.84 11.64
C GLN A 99 -15.70 -7.08 12.50
N SER A 100 -16.41 -8.21 12.28
CA SER A 100 -17.58 -8.59 13.05
C SER A 100 -17.26 -9.33 14.34
N LYS A 101 -15.97 -9.67 14.58
CA LYS A 101 -15.51 -10.51 15.70
C LYS A 101 -14.24 -9.99 16.32
N ASP A 102 -14.03 -10.28 17.60
CA ASP A 102 -12.75 -10.16 18.31
C ASP A 102 -12.78 -11.09 19.52
N PRO A 103 -11.92 -12.10 19.62
CA PRO A 103 -10.87 -12.46 18.64
C PRO A 103 -11.44 -13.14 17.39
N ASP A 104 -10.67 -13.02 16.29
CA ASP A 104 -10.95 -13.71 15.04
C ASP A 104 -10.67 -15.20 15.15
N CYS A 105 -11.68 -16.02 14.94
CA CYS A 105 -11.55 -17.48 15.02
C CYS A 105 -12.03 -18.15 13.73
N ARG A 106 -11.34 -19.22 13.34
CA ARG A 106 -11.74 -20.09 12.24
C ARG A 106 -11.79 -21.54 12.72
N SER A 107 -12.95 -22.18 12.52
CA SER A 107 -13.14 -23.59 12.83
C SER A 107 -12.61 -24.47 11.67
N TYR A 108 -11.89 -25.50 12.03
CA TYR A 108 -11.43 -26.59 11.17
C TYR A 108 -12.07 -27.89 11.70
N ASP A 109 -12.09 -28.96 10.93
CA ASP A 109 -12.79 -30.20 11.24
C ASP A 109 -12.54 -30.73 12.67
N SER A 110 -11.33 -30.54 13.21
CA SER A 110 -10.92 -31.10 14.49
C SER A 110 -10.47 -30.11 15.55
N TYR A 111 -10.36 -28.82 15.20
CA TYR A 111 -9.92 -27.76 16.11
C TYR A 111 -10.39 -26.38 15.65
N GLU A 112 -10.37 -25.43 16.57
CA GLU A 112 -10.55 -24.01 16.28
C GLU A 112 -9.21 -23.27 16.44
N LYS A 113 -8.91 -22.40 15.49
CA LYS A 113 -7.76 -21.50 15.55
C LYS A 113 -8.24 -20.07 15.70
N CYS A 114 -7.79 -19.38 16.74
CA CYS A 114 -8.06 -17.96 16.93
C CYS A 114 -6.79 -17.13 16.83
N LEU A 115 -6.92 -15.93 16.32
CA LEU A 115 -5.89 -14.89 16.47
C LEU A 115 -6.00 -14.24 17.86
N PRO A 116 -4.93 -13.66 18.40
CA PRO A 116 -5.06 -12.71 19.50
C PRO A 116 -5.97 -11.53 19.12
N SER A 117 -6.51 -10.84 20.14
CA SER A 117 -7.33 -9.63 19.91
C SER A 117 -6.56 -8.57 19.13
N VAL A 118 -7.32 -7.73 18.41
CA VAL A 118 -6.79 -6.61 17.65
C VAL A 118 -6.07 -5.58 18.52
N GLU A 119 -5.17 -4.81 17.92
CA GLU A 119 -4.51 -3.66 18.58
C GLU A 119 -4.96 -2.36 17.95
N ASP A 120 -5.63 -1.52 18.73
CA ASP A 120 -5.91 -0.12 18.37
C ASP A 120 -4.79 0.79 18.92
N ILE A 121 -4.16 1.56 18.03
CA ILE A 121 -3.00 2.41 18.36
C ILE A 121 -3.25 3.83 17.85
N ASP A 122 -3.07 4.81 18.73
CA ASP A 122 -3.22 6.22 18.36
C ASP A 122 -2.13 6.66 17.37
N VAL A 123 -2.49 7.63 16.53
CA VAL A 123 -1.57 8.23 15.57
C VAL A 123 -0.87 9.42 16.22
N GLU A 124 0.47 9.44 16.14
CA GLU A 124 1.28 10.55 16.61
C GLU A 124 1.41 11.64 15.54
N ARG A 125 1.65 11.23 14.29
CA ARG A 125 1.87 12.14 13.17
C ARG A 125 1.54 11.49 11.85
N VAL A 126 1.11 12.31 10.87
CA VAL A 126 0.93 11.91 9.49
C VAL A 126 1.82 12.76 8.59
N PHE A 127 2.60 12.10 7.74
CA PHE A 127 3.44 12.72 6.72
C PHE A 127 2.78 12.48 5.38
N MET A 128 2.10 13.48 4.83
CA MET A 128 1.63 13.45 3.45
C MET A 128 2.75 13.94 2.53
N HIS A 129 2.80 13.37 1.32
CA HIS A 129 3.73 13.90 0.31
C HIS A 129 3.42 15.38 0.03
N GLU A 130 4.43 16.22 0.07
CA GLU A 130 4.33 17.69 -0.06
C GLU A 130 3.70 18.13 -1.38
N ASP A 131 3.92 17.36 -2.45
CA ASP A 131 3.40 17.62 -3.80
C ASP A 131 2.12 16.84 -4.13
N TYR A 132 1.39 16.32 -3.13
CA TYR A 132 0.13 15.63 -3.38
C TYR A 132 -0.88 16.51 -4.12
N LYS A 133 -1.43 16.02 -5.24
CA LYS A 133 -2.42 16.70 -6.07
C LYS A 133 -3.73 15.93 -6.11
N ILE A 134 -4.74 16.44 -5.39
CA ILE A 134 -6.06 15.80 -5.25
C ILE A 134 -6.68 15.48 -6.62
N LEU A 135 -6.64 16.44 -7.56
CA LEU A 135 -7.39 16.35 -8.80
C LEU A 135 -7.02 15.15 -9.68
N PHE A 136 -5.76 14.72 -9.63
CA PHE A 136 -5.22 13.64 -10.46
C PHE A 136 -4.58 12.51 -9.67
N GLY A 137 -4.65 12.55 -8.32
CA GLY A 137 -4.00 11.59 -7.45
C GLY A 137 -2.49 11.54 -7.61
N TYR A 138 -1.85 12.59 -8.13
CA TYR A 138 -0.39 12.63 -8.22
C TYR A 138 0.21 12.70 -6.83
N ASN A 139 1.23 11.88 -6.60
CA ASN A 139 1.91 11.76 -5.32
C ASN A 139 0.96 11.42 -4.16
N ASP A 140 -0.02 10.55 -4.43
CA ASP A 140 -1.00 10.09 -3.44
C ASP A 140 -0.38 9.03 -2.53
N ILE A 141 0.44 9.50 -1.60
CA ILE A 141 1.18 8.68 -0.64
C ILE A 141 1.35 9.41 0.69
N ALA A 142 1.20 8.69 1.78
CA ALA A 142 1.42 9.18 3.13
C ALA A 142 2.04 8.10 4.03
N LEU A 143 2.81 8.53 5.02
CA LEU A 143 3.28 7.72 6.13
C LEU A 143 2.55 8.14 7.41
N VAL A 144 2.06 7.14 8.15
CA VAL A 144 1.40 7.33 9.44
C VAL A 144 2.34 6.83 10.53
N GLN A 145 2.75 7.73 11.42
CA GLN A 145 3.57 7.41 12.59
C GLN A 145 2.66 7.06 13.77
N LEU A 146 2.84 5.89 14.34
CA LEU A 146 2.13 5.42 15.52
C LEU A 146 2.68 6.09 16.79
N SER A 147 1.84 6.28 17.79
CA SER A 147 2.22 6.89 19.09
C SER A 147 3.15 5.99 19.91
N ARG A 148 3.17 4.69 19.64
CA ARG A 148 4.07 3.71 20.27
C ARG A 148 4.58 2.71 19.24
N LYS A 149 5.64 2.00 19.57
CA LYS A 149 6.11 0.85 18.81
C LYS A 149 5.12 -0.32 18.95
N VAL A 150 5.04 -1.10 17.87
CA VAL A 150 4.27 -2.35 17.79
C VAL A 150 5.21 -3.51 18.08
N GLU A 151 4.77 -4.44 18.90
CA GLU A 151 5.44 -5.73 19.06
C GLU A 151 5.01 -6.66 17.92
N PHE A 152 5.99 -7.19 17.18
CA PHE A 152 5.68 -8.10 16.07
C PHE A 152 5.30 -9.48 16.61
N THR A 153 4.18 -9.96 16.11
CA THR A 153 3.60 -11.27 16.43
C THR A 153 3.30 -12.02 15.13
N ASP A 154 2.68 -13.20 15.19
CA ASP A 154 2.33 -13.92 13.97
C ASP A 154 1.19 -13.25 13.18
N HIS A 155 0.35 -12.44 13.83
CA HIS A 155 -0.78 -11.73 13.21
C HIS A 155 -0.55 -10.22 13.04
N ILE A 156 0.58 -9.65 13.49
CA ILE A 156 0.99 -8.25 13.29
C ILE A 156 2.46 -8.22 12.87
N ARG A 157 2.73 -8.01 11.59
CA ARG A 157 4.07 -7.97 10.99
C ARG A 157 4.13 -6.99 9.82
N PRO A 158 5.30 -6.42 9.49
CA PRO A 158 5.41 -5.51 8.36
C PRO A 158 5.43 -6.24 7.01
N ILE A 159 4.95 -5.55 5.96
CA ILE A 159 5.17 -5.91 4.57
C ILE A 159 6.51 -5.33 4.08
N CYS A 160 7.15 -5.98 3.09
CA CYS A 160 8.35 -5.43 2.46
C CYS A 160 8.04 -4.34 1.44
N LEU A 161 8.97 -3.40 1.27
CA LEU A 161 8.95 -2.38 0.22
C LEU A 161 10.06 -2.65 -0.81
N PRO A 162 9.96 -2.13 -2.04
CA PRO A 162 10.94 -2.38 -3.10
C PRO A 162 12.24 -1.61 -2.86
N LEU A 163 13.18 -2.17 -2.07
CA LEU A 163 14.38 -1.47 -1.57
C LEU A 163 15.44 -1.17 -2.64
N ASN A 164 15.49 -1.92 -3.72
CA ASN A 164 16.52 -1.74 -4.75
C ASN A 164 15.92 -1.46 -6.12
N ALA A 165 16.75 -0.96 -7.04
CA ALA A 165 16.31 -0.55 -8.38
C ALA A 165 15.63 -1.67 -9.17
N ALA A 166 16.06 -2.93 -9.02
CA ALA A 166 15.45 -4.06 -9.71
C ALA A 166 14.01 -4.29 -9.24
N LEU A 167 13.76 -4.26 -7.92
CA LEU A 167 12.42 -4.36 -7.35
C LEU A 167 11.56 -3.13 -7.70
N GLN A 168 12.13 -1.91 -7.67
CA GLN A 168 11.40 -0.68 -8.01
C GLN A 168 10.90 -0.67 -9.47
N GLN A 169 11.68 -1.25 -10.38
CA GLN A 169 11.32 -1.35 -11.81
C GLN A 169 10.43 -2.56 -12.10
N GLN A 170 10.27 -3.49 -11.18
CA GLN A 170 9.55 -4.73 -11.42
C GLN A 170 8.08 -4.52 -11.78
N VAL A 171 7.45 -3.45 -11.30
CA VAL A 171 6.05 -3.07 -11.63
C VAL A 171 5.81 -3.08 -13.14
N GLU A 172 6.75 -2.59 -13.94
CA GLU A 172 6.61 -2.48 -15.40
C GLU A 172 6.51 -3.87 -16.11
N SER A 173 6.94 -4.94 -15.44
CA SER A 173 6.94 -6.31 -15.98
C SER A 173 5.83 -7.20 -15.42
N LEU A 174 5.16 -6.78 -14.35
CA LEU A 174 4.10 -7.57 -13.73
C LEU A 174 2.83 -7.58 -14.59
N GLN A 175 2.20 -8.74 -14.69
CA GLN A 175 0.90 -8.89 -15.37
C GLN A 175 -0.27 -8.66 -14.42
N SER A 176 -0.09 -8.99 -13.14
CA SER A 176 -1.11 -8.83 -12.10
C SER A 176 -0.47 -8.68 -10.73
N MET A 177 -1.24 -8.11 -9.81
CA MET A 177 -0.91 -8.03 -8.38
C MET A 177 -2.08 -8.51 -7.55
N LEU A 178 -1.85 -8.72 -6.26
CA LEU A 178 -2.87 -9.02 -5.28
C LEU A 178 -3.30 -7.73 -4.59
N LEU A 179 -4.59 -7.42 -4.68
CA LEU A 179 -5.27 -6.40 -3.90
C LEU A 179 -5.85 -7.05 -2.66
N THR A 180 -5.51 -6.55 -1.49
CA THR A 180 -5.97 -7.06 -0.20
C THR A 180 -6.73 -5.97 0.56
N GLY A 181 -7.86 -6.32 1.15
CA GLY A 181 -8.62 -5.35 1.95
C GLY A 181 -9.99 -5.82 2.39
N TRP A 182 -10.65 -4.94 3.13
CA TRP A 182 -12.06 -5.00 3.49
C TRP A 182 -12.78 -4.00 2.61
N GLY A 183 -13.44 -4.49 1.59
CA GLY A 183 -14.17 -3.67 0.65
C GLY A 183 -15.60 -4.14 0.49
N TYR A 184 -16.31 -3.54 -0.42
CA TYR A 184 -17.67 -3.94 -0.76
C TYR A 184 -17.87 -3.88 -2.27
N ASP A 185 -18.87 -4.63 -2.74
CA ASP A 185 -19.26 -4.71 -4.13
C ASP A 185 -20.00 -3.45 -4.62
N GLU A 186 -20.35 -3.42 -5.90
CA GLU A 186 -21.01 -2.28 -6.52
C GLU A 186 -22.40 -1.97 -5.93
N GLU A 187 -23.10 -2.99 -5.48
CA GLU A 187 -24.49 -2.86 -5.01
C GLU A 187 -24.56 -2.50 -3.53
N PHE A 188 -23.43 -2.39 -2.81
CA PHE A 188 -23.37 -2.30 -1.35
C PHE A 188 -24.18 -3.43 -0.67
N SER A 189 -24.36 -4.53 -1.41
CA SER A 189 -25.20 -5.64 -0.99
C SER A 189 -24.54 -6.51 0.10
N SER A 190 -23.21 -6.40 0.23
CA SER A 190 -22.44 -7.01 1.31
C SER A 190 -21.23 -6.15 1.66
N GLU A 191 -21.23 -5.60 2.86
CA GLU A 191 -19.99 -5.21 3.52
C GLU A 191 -19.24 -6.50 3.83
N TYR A 192 -17.99 -6.57 3.37
CA TYR A 192 -17.17 -7.71 3.71
C TYR A 192 -16.43 -7.40 5.01
N ASP A 193 -16.97 -7.91 6.11
CA ASP A 193 -16.27 -7.86 7.40
C ASP A 193 -14.98 -8.66 7.33
N LEU A 194 -14.97 -9.72 6.50
CA LEU A 194 -13.85 -10.63 6.34
C LEU A 194 -12.82 -10.08 5.37
N LEU A 195 -11.54 -10.16 5.75
CA LEU A 195 -10.43 -9.77 4.88
C LEU A 195 -10.42 -10.59 3.59
N ARG A 196 -10.42 -9.90 2.46
CA ARG A 196 -10.39 -10.50 1.13
C ARG A 196 -9.11 -10.17 0.37
N GLU A 197 -8.78 -11.03 -0.57
CA GLU A 197 -7.68 -10.83 -1.48
C GLU A 197 -8.08 -11.27 -2.88
N VAL A 198 -7.80 -10.45 -3.88
CA VAL A 198 -8.13 -10.71 -5.28
C VAL A 198 -6.94 -10.41 -6.17
N SER A 199 -6.78 -11.21 -7.23
CA SER A 199 -5.80 -10.89 -8.27
C SER A 199 -6.38 -9.86 -9.23
N VAL A 200 -5.72 -8.72 -9.38
CA VAL A 200 -6.08 -7.65 -10.31
C VAL A 200 -5.07 -7.57 -11.44
N PRO A 201 -5.51 -7.69 -12.72
CA PRO A 201 -4.62 -7.50 -13.86
C PRO A 201 -4.16 -6.05 -13.96
N LEU A 202 -2.91 -5.82 -14.37
CA LEU A 202 -2.42 -4.48 -14.65
C LEU A 202 -2.85 -4.02 -16.05
N ALA A 203 -3.11 -2.73 -16.18
CA ALA A 203 -3.52 -2.11 -17.42
C ALA A 203 -2.38 -1.27 -18.01
N ASP A 204 -2.31 -1.25 -19.33
CA ASP A 204 -1.39 -0.37 -20.05
C ASP A 204 -1.71 1.11 -19.76
N ARG A 205 -0.68 1.94 -19.59
CA ARG A 205 -0.80 3.37 -19.25
C ARG A 205 -1.57 4.15 -20.30
N GLN A 206 -1.42 3.80 -21.58
CA GLN A 206 -2.11 4.49 -22.67
C GLN A 206 -3.60 4.20 -22.64
N ASN A 207 -3.98 2.93 -22.47
CA ASN A 207 -5.35 2.52 -22.31
C ASN A 207 -6.00 3.19 -21.11
N CYS A 208 -5.28 3.24 -19.98
CA CYS A 208 -5.74 3.89 -18.76
C CYS A 208 -5.96 5.40 -18.97
N SER A 209 -5.00 6.09 -19.59
CA SER A 209 -5.14 7.51 -19.92
C SER A 209 -6.36 7.78 -20.82
N GLN A 210 -6.61 6.94 -21.82
CA GLN A 210 -7.77 7.07 -22.68
C GLN A 210 -9.08 6.85 -21.92
N TYR A 211 -9.14 5.82 -21.08
CA TYR A 211 -10.28 5.55 -20.21
C TYR A 211 -10.61 6.73 -19.29
N LEU A 212 -9.59 7.37 -18.72
CA LEU A 212 -9.68 8.54 -17.87
C LEU A 212 -9.74 9.88 -18.64
N ARG A 213 -10.21 9.84 -19.89
CA ARG A 213 -10.45 11.03 -20.74
C ARG A 213 -9.21 11.89 -20.98
N GLY A 214 -8.05 11.26 -21.13
CA GLY A 214 -6.78 11.93 -21.45
C GLY A 214 -6.00 12.41 -20.23
N ILE A 215 -6.37 12.02 -19.02
CA ILE A 215 -5.53 12.27 -17.84
C ILE A 215 -4.19 11.54 -18.05
N LYS A 216 -3.10 12.26 -17.94
CA LYS A 216 -1.76 11.68 -18.04
C LYS A 216 -1.47 10.80 -16.83
N ILE A 217 -1.09 9.55 -17.05
CA ILE A 217 -0.61 8.65 -16.01
C ILE A 217 0.91 8.81 -15.91
N GLU A 218 1.38 9.33 -14.78
CA GLU A 218 2.81 9.57 -14.52
C GLU A 218 3.56 8.25 -14.24
N GLN A 219 4.90 8.26 -14.29
CA GLN A 219 5.68 7.07 -13.94
C GLN A 219 5.51 6.65 -12.47
N SER A 220 5.20 7.60 -11.61
CA SER A 220 4.84 7.38 -10.21
C SER A 220 3.46 6.78 -9.99
N GLN A 221 2.74 6.45 -11.08
CA GLN A 221 1.42 5.82 -11.07
C GLN A 221 1.41 4.63 -12.03
N PHE A 222 0.53 3.70 -11.78
CA PHE A 222 0.15 2.64 -12.72
C PHE A 222 -1.34 2.35 -12.59
N CYS A 223 -1.88 1.60 -13.53
CA CYS A 223 -3.30 1.27 -13.53
C CYS A 223 -3.52 -0.24 -13.39
N SER A 224 -4.63 -0.59 -12.75
CA SER A 224 -5.17 -1.95 -12.71
C SER A 224 -6.63 -1.98 -13.13
N TYR A 225 -7.07 -3.13 -13.59
CA TYR A 225 -8.49 -3.39 -13.77
C TYR A 225 -9.14 -3.60 -12.40
N MET A 226 -10.33 -3.06 -12.23
CA MET A 226 -11.09 -3.25 -11.01
C MET A 226 -11.58 -4.69 -10.90
N ASN A 227 -11.75 -5.14 -9.68
CA ASN A 227 -12.40 -6.39 -9.37
C ASN A 227 -13.75 -6.09 -8.70
N GLY A 228 -14.83 -6.70 -9.20
CA GLY A 228 -16.17 -6.45 -8.69
C GLY A 228 -16.37 -6.78 -7.20
N ILE A 229 -15.44 -7.54 -6.60
CA ILE A 229 -15.50 -7.97 -5.20
C ILE A 229 -14.90 -6.92 -4.26
N LEU A 230 -13.68 -6.43 -4.57
CA LEU A 230 -13.00 -5.41 -3.79
C LEU A 230 -12.93 -4.11 -4.62
N CYS A 231 -14.08 -3.45 -4.74
CA CYS A 231 -14.20 -2.26 -5.58
C CYS A 231 -14.13 -0.96 -4.78
N LYS A 232 -14.80 -0.90 -3.65
CA LYS A 232 -14.89 0.30 -2.81
C LYS A 232 -14.41 -0.02 -1.39
N GLY A 233 -13.95 1.02 -0.68
CA GLY A 233 -13.43 0.84 0.68
C GLY A 233 -11.97 0.38 0.75
N THR A 234 -11.26 0.28 -0.39
CA THR A 234 -9.87 -0.18 -0.47
C THR A 234 -8.85 0.94 -0.56
N SER A 235 -9.27 2.22 -0.53
CA SER A 235 -8.37 3.38 -0.61
C SER A 235 -7.23 3.29 0.41
N GLY A 236 -6.00 3.49 -0.04
CA GLY A 236 -4.78 3.36 0.77
C GLY A 236 -4.30 1.92 0.97
N GLY A 237 -5.09 0.93 0.55
CA GLY A 237 -4.73 -0.49 0.63
C GLY A 237 -3.62 -0.90 -0.35
N PRO A 238 -2.99 -2.05 -0.11
CA PRO A 238 -1.83 -2.48 -0.88
C PRO A 238 -2.20 -3.22 -2.15
N LEU A 239 -1.40 -2.97 -3.21
CA LEU A 239 -1.19 -3.92 -4.29
C LEU A 239 0.18 -4.56 -4.07
N SER A 240 0.19 -5.86 -3.87
CA SER A 240 1.39 -6.60 -3.47
C SER A 240 1.56 -7.89 -4.26
N LYS A 241 2.76 -8.46 -4.19
CA LYS A 241 3.05 -9.75 -4.80
C LYS A 241 4.19 -10.46 -4.05
N PRO A 242 4.15 -11.79 -3.92
CA PRO A 242 5.30 -12.55 -3.50
C PRO A 242 6.35 -12.56 -4.62
N VAL A 243 7.57 -12.18 -4.28
CA VAL A 243 8.71 -12.12 -5.21
C VAL A 243 9.99 -12.56 -4.49
N ASP A 244 11.06 -12.81 -5.26
CA ASP A 244 12.38 -12.93 -4.67
C ASP A 244 12.81 -11.56 -4.09
N TYR A 245 12.97 -11.52 -2.79
CA TYR A 245 13.38 -10.35 -2.03
C TYR A 245 14.66 -10.68 -1.28
N LEU A 246 15.79 -10.24 -1.80
CA LEU A 246 17.12 -10.51 -1.23
C LEU A 246 17.37 -12.02 -0.98
N GLY A 247 17.00 -12.85 -1.94
CA GLY A 247 17.21 -14.30 -1.90
C GLY A 247 16.17 -15.07 -1.09
N LYS A 248 15.05 -14.46 -0.74
CA LYS A 248 13.91 -15.12 -0.04
C LYS A 248 12.59 -14.73 -0.69
N GLN A 249 11.63 -15.64 -0.70
CA GLN A 249 10.26 -15.29 -1.11
C GLN A 249 9.60 -14.43 -0.03
N ARG A 250 9.15 -13.22 -0.41
CA ARG A 250 8.50 -12.26 0.48
C ARG A 250 7.39 -11.53 -0.25
N PHE A 251 6.33 -11.16 0.47
CA PHE A 251 5.37 -10.19 -0.04
C PHE A 251 6.01 -8.81 -0.07
N VAL A 252 5.99 -8.20 -1.26
CA VAL A 252 6.45 -6.83 -1.49
C VAL A 252 5.27 -6.00 -1.95
N GLN A 253 5.07 -4.84 -1.34
CA GLN A 253 4.08 -3.87 -1.76
C GLN A 253 4.64 -2.98 -2.86
N PHE A 254 4.03 -3.08 -4.05
CA PHE A 254 4.40 -2.29 -5.22
C PHE A 254 3.45 -1.11 -5.44
N GLY A 255 2.22 -1.20 -4.94
CA GLY A 255 1.21 -0.17 -5.17
C GLY A 255 0.40 0.18 -3.93
N ILE A 256 -0.25 1.36 -4.02
CA ILE A 256 -1.25 1.85 -3.08
C ILE A 256 -2.47 2.23 -3.90
N VAL A 257 -3.65 1.73 -3.53
CA VAL A 257 -4.91 2.13 -4.16
C VAL A 257 -5.14 3.62 -3.96
N SER A 258 -5.30 4.35 -5.07
CA SER A 258 -5.51 5.79 -5.06
C SER A 258 -6.94 6.12 -5.46
N PHE A 259 -7.26 6.18 -6.74
CA PHE A 259 -8.61 6.50 -7.20
C PHE A 259 -8.99 5.71 -8.44
N GLY A 260 -10.28 5.56 -8.69
CA GLY A 260 -10.77 4.80 -9.84
C GLY A 260 -12.15 5.21 -10.30
N SER A 261 -12.72 4.38 -11.16
CA SER A 261 -14.10 4.50 -11.61
C SER A 261 -15.08 4.36 -10.44
N THR A 262 -16.21 5.01 -10.56
CA THR A 262 -17.34 4.78 -9.65
C THR A 262 -18.08 3.47 -9.92
N SER A 263 -17.91 2.90 -11.11
CA SER A 263 -18.46 1.59 -11.50
C SER A 263 -17.48 0.49 -11.16
N CYS A 264 -17.95 -0.59 -10.56
CA CYS A 264 -17.18 -1.76 -10.17
C CYS A 264 -17.08 -2.83 -11.25
N SER A 265 -17.38 -2.49 -12.50
CA SER A 265 -17.23 -3.40 -13.64
C SER A 265 -15.77 -3.84 -13.79
N THR A 266 -15.56 -5.11 -14.13
CA THR A 266 -14.23 -5.66 -14.42
C THR A 266 -13.53 -5.03 -15.63
N SER A 267 -14.24 -4.22 -16.42
CA SER A 267 -13.68 -3.38 -17.48
C SER A 267 -13.30 -1.97 -16.99
N SER A 268 -13.66 -1.61 -15.76
CA SER A 268 -13.31 -0.33 -15.16
C SER A 268 -11.85 -0.33 -14.69
N LEU A 269 -11.25 0.85 -14.68
CA LEU A 269 -9.84 1.04 -14.31
C LEU A 269 -9.73 1.89 -13.05
N GLU A 270 -8.71 1.57 -12.27
CA GLU A 270 -8.26 2.38 -11.14
C GLU A 270 -6.79 2.77 -11.30
N VAL A 271 -6.44 3.90 -10.75
CA VAL A 271 -5.07 4.43 -10.69
C VAL A 271 -4.50 4.12 -9.33
N ASN A 272 -3.27 3.65 -9.33
CA ASN A 272 -2.54 3.27 -8.14
C ASN A 272 -1.22 4.04 -8.07
N THR A 273 -0.78 4.37 -6.87
CA THR A 273 0.53 4.96 -6.63
C THR A 273 1.62 3.88 -6.74
N ASN A 274 2.66 4.11 -7.53
CA ASN A 274 3.83 3.24 -7.66
C ASN A 274 4.79 3.49 -6.48
N VAL A 275 4.80 2.60 -5.50
CA VAL A 275 5.63 2.72 -4.29
C VAL A 275 7.13 2.84 -4.62
N GLY A 276 7.59 2.11 -5.65
CA GLY A 276 8.99 2.16 -6.10
C GLY A 276 9.48 3.56 -6.43
N SER A 277 8.61 4.40 -7.01
CA SER A 277 8.92 5.79 -7.35
C SER A 277 9.08 6.70 -6.12
N PHE A 278 8.58 6.29 -4.97
CA PHE A 278 8.57 7.08 -3.74
C PHE A 278 9.55 6.56 -2.67
N MET A 279 10.38 5.57 -2.99
CA MET A 279 11.36 5.07 -2.04
C MET A 279 12.32 6.14 -1.52
N PRO A 280 12.79 7.12 -2.33
CA PRO A 280 13.58 8.24 -1.83
C PRO A 280 12.83 9.08 -0.78
N TRP A 281 11.56 9.38 -1.03
CA TRP A 281 10.72 10.14 -0.10
C TRP A 281 10.44 9.31 1.18
N ILE A 282 10.07 8.04 1.05
CA ILE A 282 9.83 7.14 2.18
C ILE A 282 11.05 7.06 3.08
N THR A 283 12.22 6.77 2.51
CA THR A 283 13.46 6.64 3.28
C THR A 283 13.89 7.96 3.91
N ARG A 284 13.65 9.10 3.25
CA ARG A 284 13.89 10.44 3.81
C ARG A 284 13.03 10.70 5.05
N VAL A 285 11.74 10.37 5.01
CA VAL A 285 10.84 10.55 6.16
C VAL A 285 11.25 9.63 7.31
N LEU A 286 11.48 8.35 7.03
CA LEU A 286 11.89 7.37 8.05
C LEU A 286 13.25 7.70 8.70
N GLY A 287 14.16 8.31 7.96
CA GLY A 287 15.50 8.66 8.44
C GLY A 287 15.57 9.97 9.21
N GLN A 288 14.46 10.69 9.40
CA GLN A 288 14.42 11.89 10.25
C GLN A 288 14.57 11.50 11.73
N PRO A 289 15.25 12.32 12.54
CA PRO A 289 15.23 12.12 13.98
C PRO A 289 13.79 12.27 14.49
N LEU A 290 13.36 11.27 15.25
CA LEU A 290 12.03 11.22 15.89
C LEU A 290 12.00 12.08 17.14
#